data_5cdcb28955c712821a1409ff76ec2030
#
_entry.id   5cdcb28955c712821a1409ff76ec2030
#
_cell.length_a   1.000
_cell.length_b   1.000
_cell.length_c   1.000
_cell.angle_alpha   90.00
_cell.angle_beta   90.00
_cell.angle_gamma   90.00
#
_symmetry.space_group_name_H-M   'P 1'
#
loop_
_entity.id
_entity.type
_entity.pdbx_description
1 polymer ?
#
loop_
_entity_poly.entity_id
_entity_poly.type
_entity_poly.pdbx_seq_one_letter_code
_entity_poly.pdbx_strand_id
1 'polypeptide(L)'
;MSTHDSHQPSEQVPEPATRVSRRTAITGLGAAAAALAVGKPWTPTPLLASTPAWRADLAPPVAATQSRMLGVPFEKHATVRLAVIGTGLRGRSTLREFLAVEGVRVTALADVVPDKAARAAKLVTDAGQPAPALYTNGERDFERLLQRDDIDFVYIATPWEWHVPQALAAMRAGKHVGVEVPAALTIEDCWALVDTSEQTRRHCLMMENCCYGYNELLVLNMVRAGAFGQLKHAEAAYIHDLRKILFEDRDEGLWRRTPHMARDGNFYPTHGLGPVAQYLGIHRGDRFDYMVSMSSPELSLTEYRNATYPASSPKHGERYRCGDMNTSLIKTVQGRTIMLQHDVVSPRPYDRLNMISGTKGAFRDYPARIYLEGMEGGERWNPIDGVKAKYEHPLWTNVGELARKLGGHGGMDFIMCYRTIQCMREGLVPDFDVYDAAAWSAPGPLSEASVASGSAPAHFPDFTRGAWAGTSKTG
;
A
#
# COMPACT_ATOMS: atom_id res chain seq x y z
N MET A 1 -35.35 -52.10 39.11
CA MET A 1 -34.75 -53.40 39.37
C MET A 1 -33.37 -53.45 38.77
N SER A 2 -32.46 -53.75 39.60
CA SER A 2 -31.08 -54.21 39.45
C SER A 2 -30.02 -53.18 39.18
N THR A 3 -29.43 -52.76 40.22
CA THR A 3 -28.09 -52.38 40.63
C THR A 3 -26.99 -53.24 40.01
N HIS A 4 -25.90 -52.61 39.55
CA HIS A 4 -24.57 -53.18 39.75
C HIS A 4 -23.53 -52.06 39.87
N ASP A 5 -22.94 -52.13 41.03
CA ASP A 5 -21.78 -51.45 41.58
C ASP A 5 -20.50 -52.07 40.99
N SER A 6 -19.48 -51.28 40.67
CA SER A 6 -18.12 -51.79 40.52
C SER A 6 -17.08 -50.69 40.72
N HIS A 7 -16.48 -50.73 41.86
CA HIS A 7 -15.14 -50.38 42.32
C HIS A 7 -14.20 -49.63 41.35
N GLN A 8 -13.78 -48.42 41.79
CA GLN A 8 -12.52 -47.81 41.43
C GLN A 8 -11.36 -48.30 42.31
N PRO A 9 -10.16 -48.50 41.78
CA PRO A 9 -8.94 -48.59 42.60
C PRO A 9 -8.32 -47.20 42.79
N SER A 10 -7.99 -46.96 44.03
CA SER A 10 -7.27 -45.76 44.51
C SER A 10 -5.84 -45.73 43.99
N GLU A 11 -5.46 -44.71 43.22
CA GLU A 11 -4.09 -44.37 42.93
C GLU A 11 -3.57 -43.40 43.99
N GLN A 12 -2.47 -43.78 44.62
CA GLN A 12 -1.74 -43.05 45.64
C GLN A 12 -1.02 -41.84 45.03
N VAL A 13 -1.26 -40.66 45.60
CA VAL A 13 -0.54 -39.43 45.30
C VAL A 13 0.84 -39.49 46.02
N PRO A 14 1.98 -39.25 45.35
CA PRO A 14 3.26 -39.11 46.00
C PRO A 14 3.38 -37.78 46.69
N GLU A 15 3.93 -37.77 47.91
CA GLU A 15 4.20 -36.61 48.72
C GLU A 15 5.14 -35.61 48.03
N PRO A 16 5.02 -34.28 48.30
CA PRO A 16 5.84 -33.25 47.66
C PRO A 16 7.23 -33.20 48.27
N ALA A 17 8.23 -33.22 47.39
CA ALA A 17 9.63 -33.02 47.72
C ALA A 17 9.88 -31.67 48.42
N THR A 18 10.66 -31.72 49.46
CA THR A 18 11.10 -30.68 50.35
C THR A 18 11.53 -29.38 49.63
N ARG A 19 10.93 -28.27 50.05
CA ARG A 19 11.35 -26.89 49.66
C ARG A 19 12.79 -26.63 50.15
N VAL A 20 13.72 -26.47 49.20
CA VAL A 20 15.03 -25.90 49.47
C VAL A 20 14.89 -24.40 49.70
N SER A 21 15.24 -23.95 50.90
CA SER A 21 15.21 -22.55 51.31
C SER A 21 16.19 -21.71 50.47
N ARG A 22 15.72 -20.58 49.95
CA ARG A 22 16.51 -19.58 49.18
C ARG A 22 17.62 -18.87 49.97
N ARG A 23 17.94 -19.34 51.19
CA ARG A 23 18.96 -18.71 52.06
C ARG A 23 20.33 -19.39 52.10
N THR A 24 20.53 -20.51 51.42
CA THR A 24 21.80 -21.28 51.54
C THR A 24 22.65 -21.26 50.25
N ALA A 25 22.34 -20.43 49.25
CA ALA A 25 23.12 -20.29 48.02
C ALA A 25 23.98 -19.02 47.90
N ILE A 26 24.22 -18.29 49.01
CA ILE A 26 24.97 -17.01 48.98
C ILE A 26 26.23 -17.05 49.88
N THR A 27 26.78 -18.21 50.16
CA THR A 27 28.11 -18.25 50.83
C THR A 27 29.02 -19.23 50.09
N GLY A 28 29.68 -18.74 49.04
CA GLY A 28 30.71 -19.55 48.35
C GLY A 28 31.12 -19.07 47.00
N LEU A 29 31.34 -17.79 46.80
CA LEU A 29 32.10 -17.29 45.64
C LEU A 29 32.97 -16.13 46.16
N GLY A 30 34.23 -16.43 46.18
CA GLY A 30 35.29 -15.50 46.62
C GLY A 30 35.36 -14.28 45.71
N ALA A 31 35.84 -13.21 46.32
CA ALA A 31 36.05 -11.89 45.75
C ALA A 31 36.81 -11.92 44.43
N ALA A 32 36.07 -11.75 43.32
CA ALA A 32 36.56 -11.09 42.13
C ALA A 32 35.78 -9.77 42.07
N ALA A 33 36.40 -8.69 42.49
CA ALA A 33 35.88 -7.35 42.30
C ALA A 33 35.88 -7.04 40.81
N ALA A 34 34.87 -7.46 40.11
CA ALA A 34 34.49 -6.87 38.81
C ALA A 34 33.93 -5.50 39.17
N ALA A 35 34.68 -4.43 38.93
CA ALA A 35 34.20 -3.09 38.85
C ALA A 35 33.10 -3.06 37.79
N LEU A 36 31.84 -3.16 38.20
CA LEU A 36 30.72 -2.72 37.38
C LEU A 36 30.98 -1.25 37.09
N ALA A 37 31.54 -0.97 35.91
CA ALA A 37 31.52 0.36 35.34
C ALA A 37 30.04 0.75 35.34
N VAL A 38 29.65 1.61 36.25
CA VAL A 38 28.39 2.34 36.16
C VAL A 38 28.46 3.04 34.84
N GLY A 39 27.78 2.46 33.83
CA GLY A 39 27.72 3.01 32.50
C GLY A 39 27.27 4.45 32.62
N LYS A 40 28.01 5.37 32.04
CA LYS A 40 27.57 6.76 31.87
C LYS A 40 26.13 6.72 31.46
N PRO A 41 25.24 7.57 32.03
CA PRO A 41 23.88 7.65 31.57
C PRO A 41 23.91 7.84 30.03
N TRP A 42 23.17 7.01 29.32
CA TRP A 42 23.04 7.08 27.86
C TRP A 42 22.51 8.49 27.50
N THR A 43 23.41 9.35 27.09
CA THR A 43 23.05 10.62 26.46
C THR A 43 22.78 10.30 25.02
N PRO A 44 21.56 10.49 24.50
CA PRO A 44 21.31 10.33 23.08
C PRO A 44 22.24 11.31 22.35
N THR A 45 23.23 10.76 21.67
CA THR A 45 24.01 11.55 20.71
C THR A 45 22.99 12.04 19.68
N PRO A 46 22.89 13.35 19.42
CA PRO A 46 22.02 13.83 18.38
C PRO A 46 22.45 13.17 17.07
N LEU A 47 21.67 12.20 16.58
CA LEU A 47 21.85 11.54 15.25
C LEU A 47 21.70 12.52 14.08
N LEU A 48 21.62 13.83 14.35
CA LEU A 48 21.32 14.88 13.39
C LEU A 48 22.49 15.79 13.02
N ALA A 49 23.71 15.49 13.47
CA ALA A 49 24.84 16.41 13.24
C ALA A 49 25.57 16.22 11.90
N SER A 50 25.32 15.16 11.14
CA SER A 50 25.82 15.04 9.76
C SER A 50 24.81 14.28 8.92
N THR A 51 24.38 14.84 7.81
CA THR A 51 23.67 14.10 6.77
C THR A 51 24.59 12.96 6.33
N PRO A 52 24.22 11.69 6.49
CA PRO A 52 25.07 10.59 6.02
C PRO A 52 25.37 10.75 4.53
N ALA A 53 26.59 10.39 4.08
CA ALA A 53 27.02 10.59 2.71
C ALA A 53 26.05 10.01 1.66
N TRP A 54 25.42 8.87 1.94
CA TRP A 54 24.42 8.24 1.08
C TRP A 54 23.11 9.06 0.95
N ARG A 55 22.81 10.01 1.86
CA ARG A 55 21.70 10.97 1.71
C ARG A 55 21.92 11.94 0.56
N ALA A 56 23.18 12.25 0.27
CA ALA A 56 23.53 13.11 -0.88
C ALA A 56 23.31 12.39 -2.21
N ASP A 57 23.51 11.06 -2.22
CA ASP A 57 23.39 10.23 -3.43
C ASP A 57 21.94 9.96 -3.84
N LEU A 58 20.98 10.11 -2.91
CA LEU A 58 19.55 9.92 -3.20
C LEU A 58 18.82 11.18 -3.67
N ALA A 59 19.47 12.34 -3.59
CA ALA A 59 18.93 13.57 -4.15
C ALA A 59 19.53 13.78 -5.56
N PRO A 60 18.74 13.64 -6.63
CA PRO A 60 19.23 14.04 -7.93
C PRO A 60 19.59 15.52 -7.88
N PRO A 61 20.69 15.93 -8.53
CA PRO A 61 21.02 17.33 -8.66
C PRO A 61 19.99 17.98 -9.58
N VAL A 62 18.90 18.43 -9.01
CA VAL A 62 17.89 19.17 -9.76
C VAL A 62 18.07 20.64 -9.43
N ALA A 63 18.28 21.42 -10.45
CA ALA A 63 18.08 22.87 -10.38
C ALA A 63 16.73 23.14 -9.71
N ALA A 64 16.76 23.78 -8.57
CA ALA A 64 15.62 24.04 -7.69
C ALA A 64 14.66 25.05 -8.32
N THR A 65 14.13 24.76 -9.50
CA THR A 65 13.21 25.66 -10.17
C THR A 65 12.12 24.91 -10.89
N GLN A 66 10.94 25.19 -10.52
CA GLN A 66 9.93 25.72 -11.40
C GLN A 66 8.64 24.97 -11.57
N SER A 67 8.50 23.65 -11.34
CA SER A 67 7.29 23.03 -11.83
C SER A 67 6.69 22.00 -10.90
N ARG A 68 6.73 22.26 -9.60
CA ARG A 68 6.11 21.35 -8.62
C ARG A 68 4.67 21.03 -9.00
N MET A 69 4.29 19.76 -8.90
CA MET A 69 2.94 19.30 -9.19
C MET A 69 2.04 19.26 -7.94
N LEU A 70 2.61 19.49 -6.75
CA LEU A 70 1.86 19.52 -5.50
C LEU A 70 0.80 20.64 -5.51
N GLY A 71 -0.46 20.28 -5.34
CA GLY A 71 -1.58 21.25 -5.35
C GLY A 71 -1.95 21.80 -6.72
N VAL A 72 -1.41 21.25 -7.81
CA VAL A 72 -1.76 21.67 -9.18
C VAL A 72 -3.09 21.02 -9.58
N PRO A 73 -4.09 21.80 -10.03
CA PRO A 73 -5.33 21.24 -10.52
C PRO A 73 -5.15 20.64 -11.93
N PHE A 74 -6.05 19.76 -12.32
CA PHE A 74 -6.18 19.36 -13.72
C PHE A 74 -6.67 20.48 -14.62
N GLU A 75 -6.35 20.42 -15.90
CA GLU A 75 -7.06 21.17 -16.93
C GLU A 75 -8.50 20.60 -17.06
N LYS A 76 -9.47 21.48 -17.33
CA LYS A 76 -10.88 21.06 -17.46
C LYS A 76 -11.16 20.35 -18.76
N HIS A 77 -11.78 19.19 -18.69
CA HIS A 77 -12.22 18.41 -19.82
C HIS A 77 -13.74 18.16 -19.76
N ALA A 78 -14.51 18.59 -20.76
CA ALA A 78 -15.94 18.28 -20.83
C ALA A 78 -16.16 16.75 -20.93
N THR A 79 -15.29 16.06 -21.67
CA THR A 79 -15.22 14.61 -21.77
C THR A 79 -13.77 14.19 -21.63
N VAL A 80 -13.48 13.21 -20.78
CA VAL A 80 -12.14 12.64 -20.59
C VAL A 80 -11.97 11.48 -21.58
N ARG A 81 -11.03 11.65 -22.52
CA ARG A 81 -10.70 10.64 -23.53
C ARG A 81 -9.66 9.70 -22.94
N LEU A 82 -10.13 8.47 -22.64
CA LEU A 82 -9.38 7.45 -21.91
C LEU A 82 -8.73 6.45 -22.89
N ALA A 83 -7.46 6.14 -22.66
CA ALA A 83 -6.82 4.93 -23.18
C ALA A 83 -6.46 3.99 -22.02
N VAL A 84 -6.45 2.68 -22.29
CA VAL A 84 -6.05 1.65 -21.33
C VAL A 84 -4.90 0.83 -21.89
N ILE A 85 -3.82 0.71 -21.12
CA ILE A 85 -2.67 -0.15 -21.42
C ILE A 85 -2.65 -1.30 -20.39
N GLY A 86 -2.79 -2.53 -20.89
CA GLY A 86 -3.01 -3.73 -20.08
C GLY A 86 -4.50 -3.97 -19.79
N THR A 87 -5.09 -4.92 -20.54
CA THR A 87 -6.52 -5.28 -20.45
C THR A 87 -6.73 -6.68 -19.85
N GLY A 88 -5.81 -7.08 -18.95
CA GLY A 88 -5.89 -8.30 -18.16
C GLY A 88 -7.01 -8.27 -17.13
N LEU A 89 -6.84 -9.01 -16.02
CA LEU A 89 -7.85 -9.07 -14.95
C LEU A 89 -8.16 -7.67 -14.40
N ARG A 90 -7.13 -6.97 -13.90
CA ARG A 90 -7.28 -5.65 -13.26
C ARG A 90 -7.70 -4.58 -14.27
N GLY A 91 -7.01 -4.49 -15.43
CA GLY A 91 -7.33 -3.48 -16.44
C GLY A 91 -8.77 -3.56 -16.95
N ARG A 92 -9.29 -4.78 -17.19
CA ARG A 92 -10.67 -4.99 -17.61
C ARG A 92 -11.69 -4.73 -16.50
N SER A 93 -11.36 -5.07 -15.25
CA SER A 93 -12.22 -4.77 -14.10
C SER A 93 -12.37 -3.25 -13.95
N THR A 94 -11.28 -2.52 -13.89
CA THR A 94 -11.29 -1.05 -13.73
C THR A 94 -11.88 -0.33 -14.95
N LEU A 95 -11.72 -0.89 -16.17
CA LEU A 95 -12.38 -0.35 -17.35
C LEU A 95 -13.91 -0.35 -17.20
N ARG A 96 -14.53 -1.37 -16.59
CA ARG A 96 -15.98 -1.38 -16.31
C ARG A 96 -16.38 -0.24 -15.38
N GLU A 97 -15.55 0.04 -14.39
CA GLU A 97 -15.79 1.14 -13.45
C GLU A 97 -15.72 2.49 -14.18
N PHE A 98 -14.70 2.72 -15.02
CA PHE A 98 -14.61 3.93 -15.84
C PHE A 98 -15.78 4.09 -16.81
N LEU A 99 -16.27 3.01 -17.42
CA LEU A 99 -17.42 3.05 -18.35
C LEU A 99 -18.72 3.43 -17.64
N ALA A 100 -18.82 3.26 -16.34
CA ALA A 100 -19.98 3.68 -15.56
C ALA A 100 -19.91 5.16 -15.11
N VAL A 101 -18.76 5.84 -15.32
CA VAL A 101 -18.60 7.26 -14.99
C VAL A 101 -19.02 8.13 -16.18
N GLU A 102 -19.90 9.09 -15.91
CA GLU A 102 -20.32 10.06 -16.92
C GLU A 102 -19.16 10.93 -17.40
N GLY A 103 -19.10 11.18 -18.71
CA GLY A 103 -18.08 12.02 -19.32
C GLY A 103 -16.77 11.29 -19.62
N VAL A 104 -16.75 9.95 -19.59
CA VAL A 104 -15.64 9.13 -20.06
C VAL A 104 -15.90 8.62 -21.47
N ARG A 105 -14.92 8.74 -22.35
CA ARG A 105 -14.89 8.12 -23.67
C ARG A 105 -13.62 7.29 -23.84
N VAL A 106 -13.77 5.99 -24.03
CA VAL A 106 -12.63 5.10 -24.29
C VAL A 106 -12.27 5.16 -25.77
N THR A 107 -11.05 5.60 -26.09
CA THR A 107 -10.61 5.82 -27.49
C THR A 107 -9.62 4.76 -27.98
N ALA A 108 -8.84 4.16 -27.06
CA ALA A 108 -7.82 3.18 -27.43
C ALA A 108 -7.55 2.17 -26.31
N LEU A 109 -7.18 0.94 -26.70
CA LEU A 109 -6.78 -0.14 -25.81
C LEU A 109 -5.49 -0.79 -26.33
N ALA A 110 -4.55 -1.09 -25.44
CA ALA A 110 -3.34 -1.84 -25.75
C ALA A 110 -3.19 -3.07 -24.84
N ASP A 111 -2.86 -4.22 -25.43
CA ASP A 111 -2.49 -5.45 -24.73
C ASP A 111 -1.65 -6.32 -25.67
N VAL A 112 -0.66 -7.02 -25.13
CA VAL A 112 0.17 -7.97 -25.90
C VAL A 112 -0.60 -9.21 -26.33
N VAL A 113 -1.76 -9.49 -25.70
CA VAL A 113 -2.65 -10.60 -26.02
C VAL A 113 -3.90 -10.05 -26.72
N PRO A 114 -4.02 -10.25 -28.07
CA PRO A 114 -5.12 -9.69 -28.86
C PRO A 114 -6.51 -10.02 -28.31
N ASP A 115 -6.71 -11.23 -27.81
CA ASP A 115 -7.97 -11.66 -27.23
C ASP A 115 -8.37 -10.89 -25.95
N LYS A 116 -7.39 -10.46 -25.16
CA LYS A 116 -7.65 -9.62 -23.97
C LYS A 116 -8.13 -8.25 -24.41
N ALA A 117 -7.46 -7.64 -25.39
CA ALA A 117 -7.87 -6.36 -25.97
C ALA A 117 -9.26 -6.44 -26.62
N ALA A 118 -9.56 -7.50 -27.37
CA ALA A 118 -10.86 -7.69 -28.00
C ALA A 118 -12.00 -7.83 -26.97
N ARG A 119 -11.79 -8.59 -25.89
CA ARG A 119 -12.76 -8.68 -24.80
C ARG A 119 -12.98 -7.34 -24.07
N ALA A 120 -11.94 -6.54 -23.93
CA ALA A 120 -12.06 -5.20 -23.35
C ALA A 120 -12.80 -4.24 -24.31
N ALA A 121 -12.54 -4.31 -25.62
CA ALA A 121 -13.25 -3.53 -26.62
C ALA A 121 -14.75 -3.85 -26.64
N LYS A 122 -15.10 -5.13 -26.46
CA LYS A 122 -16.51 -5.53 -26.35
C LYS A 122 -17.21 -4.85 -25.17
N LEU A 123 -16.55 -4.69 -24.02
CA LEU A 123 -17.14 -3.96 -22.88
C LEU A 123 -17.44 -2.51 -23.23
N VAL A 124 -16.57 -1.87 -24.03
CA VAL A 124 -16.77 -0.48 -24.49
C VAL A 124 -17.99 -0.38 -25.40
N THR A 125 -18.11 -1.29 -26.37
CA THR A 125 -19.26 -1.30 -27.29
C THR A 125 -20.56 -1.71 -26.60
N ASP A 126 -20.52 -2.65 -25.67
CA ASP A 126 -21.68 -3.05 -24.87
C ASP A 126 -22.17 -1.89 -23.96
N ALA A 127 -21.29 -0.97 -23.57
CA ALA A 127 -21.63 0.26 -22.87
C ALA A 127 -22.14 1.38 -23.80
N GLY A 128 -22.37 1.08 -25.09
CA GLY A 128 -22.93 2.03 -26.08
C GLY A 128 -21.91 3.03 -26.64
N GLN A 129 -20.61 2.85 -26.38
CA GLN A 129 -19.57 3.71 -26.94
C GLN A 129 -19.07 3.15 -28.31
N PRO A 130 -18.52 4.00 -29.19
CA PRO A 130 -17.85 3.54 -30.40
C PRO A 130 -16.71 2.58 -30.09
N ALA A 131 -16.44 1.63 -31.01
CA ALA A 131 -15.33 0.70 -30.85
C ALA A 131 -13.98 1.44 -30.70
N PRO A 132 -13.19 1.15 -29.67
CA PRO A 132 -11.88 1.76 -29.49
C PRO A 132 -10.86 1.19 -30.47
N ALA A 133 -9.82 1.96 -30.78
CA ALA A 133 -8.69 1.44 -31.54
C ALA A 133 -7.89 0.43 -30.72
N LEU A 134 -7.45 -0.67 -31.35
CA LEU A 134 -6.67 -1.73 -30.68
C LEU A 134 -5.20 -1.68 -31.08
N TYR A 135 -4.32 -1.83 -30.09
CA TYR A 135 -2.87 -1.87 -30.22
C TYR A 135 -2.35 -3.17 -29.62
N THR A 136 -2.04 -4.14 -30.48
CA THR A 136 -1.75 -5.53 -30.05
C THR A 136 -0.49 -6.11 -30.74
N ASN A 137 0.34 -5.28 -31.36
CA ASN A 137 1.51 -5.70 -32.12
C ASN A 137 2.79 -5.79 -31.26
N GLY A 138 2.66 -6.39 -30.08
CA GLY A 138 3.79 -6.62 -29.16
C GLY A 138 3.90 -5.62 -28.01
N GLU A 139 4.92 -5.79 -27.19
CA GLU A 139 5.07 -5.12 -25.90
C GLU A 139 5.19 -3.59 -25.99
N ARG A 140 5.66 -3.07 -27.12
CA ARG A 140 5.86 -1.64 -27.35
C ARG A 140 4.79 -0.98 -28.21
N ASP A 141 3.73 -1.69 -28.61
CA ASP A 141 2.68 -1.10 -29.46
C ASP A 141 1.90 0.03 -28.74
N PHE A 142 1.98 0.09 -27.42
CA PHE A 142 1.49 1.22 -26.63
C PHE A 142 2.13 2.56 -27.03
N GLU A 143 3.36 2.58 -27.57
CA GLU A 143 4.02 3.81 -28.03
C GLU A 143 3.27 4.42 -29.23
N ARG A 144 2.73 3.58 -30.14
CA ARG A 144 1.87 4.06 -31.24
C ARG A 144 0.52 4.57 -30.72
N LEU A 145 -0.03 3.92 -29.68
CA LEU A 145 -1.24 4.42 -29.02
C LEU A 145 -1.00 5.83 -28.44
N LEU A 146 0.15 6.09 -27.84
CA LEU A 146 0.48 7.36 -27.22
C LEU A 146 0.68 8.52 -28.21
N GLN A 147 0.90 8.23 -29.50
CA GLN A 147 1.00 9.24 -30.57
C GLN A 147 -0.36 9.85 -30.97
N ARG A 148 -1.47 9.34 -30.44
CA ARG A 148 -2.80 9.87 -30.74
C ARG A 148 -3.06 11.19 -30.02
N ASP A 149 -3.74 12.12 -30.68
CA ASP A 149 -4.13 13.42 -30.12
C ASP A 149 -5.48 13.39 -29.39
N ASP A 150 -6.22 12.27 -29.51
CA ASP A 150 -7.55 12.09 -28.92
C ASP A 150 -7.48 11.27 -27.60
N ILE A 151 -6.43 11.45 -26.81
CA ILE A 151 -6.25 10.85 -25.49
C ILE A 151 -5.85 11.94 -24.49
N ASP A 152 -6.59 12.04 -23.38
CA ASP A 152 -6.31 12.94 -22.27
C ASP A 152 -5.68 12.19 -21.08
N PHE A 153 -6.16 10.95 -20.85
CA PHE A 153 -5.79 10.14 -19.70
C PHE A 153 -5.45 8.71 -20.11
N VAL A 154 -4.34 8.20 -19.63
CA VAL A 154 -3.88 6.82 -19.84
C VAL A 154 -3.93 6.05 -18.54
N TYR A 155 -4.74 5.00 -18.49
CA TYR A 155 -4.76 4.06 -17.38
C TYR A 155 -3.87 2.86 -17.70
N ILE A 156 -2.92 2.57 -16.79
CA ILE A 156 -1.88 1.52 -16.93
C ILE A 156 -2.14 0.43 -15.90
N ALA A 157 -2.36 -0.80 -16.38
CA ALA A 157 -2.62 -1.99 -15.57
C ALA A 157 -1.87 -3.22 -16.11
N THR A 158 -0.60 -3.05 -16.41
CA THR A 158 0.35 -4.05 -16.90
C THR A 158 1.09 -4.71 -15.72
N PRO A 159 1.97 -5.71 -15.94
CA PRO A 159 2.93 -6.16 -14.91
C PRO A 159 3.80 -5.01 -14.39
N TRP A 160 4.21 -5.10 -13.13
CA TRP A 160 4.86 -4.01 -12.38
C TRP A 160 6.08 -3.39 -13.09
N GLU A 161 6.89 -4.20 -13.77
CA GLU A 161 8.07 -3.74 -14.51
C GLU A 161 7.74 -2.76 -15.66
N TRP A 162 6.52 -2.79 -16.16
CA TRP A 162 6.06 -1.93 -17.24
C TRP A 162 5.41 -0.63 -16.75
N HIS A 163 5.09 -0.49 -15.47
CA HIS A 163 4.41 0.69 -14.93
C HIS A 163 5.17 1.98 -15.23
N VAL A 164 6.44 2.05 -14.83
CA VAL A 164 7.25 3.26 -15.00
C VAL A 164 7.57 3.54 -16.46
N PRO A 165 8.08 2.60 -17.29
CA PRO A 165 8.33 2.86 -18.70
C PRO A 165 7.11 3.41 -19.43
N GLN A 166 5.92 2.86 -19.18
CA GLN A 166 4.68 3.30 -19.82
C GLN A 166 4.19 4.64 -19.29
N ALA A 167 4.30 4.90 -17.99
CA ALA A 167 3.91 6.16 -17.38
C ALA A 167 4.80 7.33 -17.88
N LEU A 168 6.12 7.12 -17.96
CA LEU A 168 7.05 8.12 -18.49
C LEU A 168 6.76 8.43 -19.96
N ALA A 169 6.52 7.41 -20.78
CA ALA A 169 6.18 7.59 -22.20
C ALA A 169 4.88 8.35 -22.36
N ALA A 170 3.84 8.03 -21.57
CA ALA A 170 2.55 8.71 -21.62
C ALA A 170 2.65 10.18 -21.21
N MET A 171 3.35 10.50 -20.11
CA MET A 171 3.55 11.88 -19.68
C MET A 171 4.36 12.69 -20.72
N ARG A 172 5.41 12.11 -21.30
CA ARG A 172 6.20 12.75 -22.38
C ARG A 172 5.40 12.97 -23.65
N ALA A 173 4.39 12.14 -23.91
CA ALA A 173 3.43 12.30 -24.97
C ALA A 173 2.29 13.30 -24.62
N GLY A 174 2.41 14.02 -23.48
CA GLY A 174 1.46 15.04 -23.06
C GLY A 174 0.17 14.52 -22.43
N LYS A 175 0.13 13.24 -21.99
CA LYS A 175 -1.06 12.62 -21.40
C LYS A 175 -0.94 12.58 -19.87
N HIS A 176 -2.06 12.74 -19.17
CA HIS A 176 -2.13 12.40 -17.75
C HIS A 176 -2.18 10.88 -17.57
N VAL A 177 -1.70 10.40 -16.43
CA VAL A 177 -1.51 8.96 -16.16
C VAL A 177 -2.22 8.56 -14.86
N GLY A 178 -2.91 7.44 -14.91
CA GLY A 178 -3.27 6.62 -13.75
C GLY A 178 -2.56 5.28 -13.85
N VAL A 179 -1.68 4.97 -12.92
CA VAL A 179 -0.91 3.72 -12.91
C VAL A 179 -1.32 2.85 -11.73
N GLU A 180 -1.45 1.54 -11.95
CA GLU A 180 -1.75 0.56 -10.90
C GLU A 180 -0.61 0.45 -9.88
N VAL A 181 -0.90 -0.20 -8.79
CA VAL A 181 -0.05 -0.30 -7.60
C VAL A 181 0.88 -1.52 -7.63
N PRO A 182 2.13 -1.38 -7.12
CA PRO A 182 2.82 -0.13 -6.79
C PRO A 182 3.22 0.64 -8.06
N ALA A 183 3.32 1.96 -7.97
CA ALA A 183 3.64 2.78 -9.15
C ALA A 183 5.07 2.56 -9.63
N ALA A 184 6.00 2.24 -8.72
CA ALA A 184 7.42 2.05 -8.99
C ALA A 184 8.01 0.92 -8.14
N LEU A 185 9.12 0.32 -8.60
CA LEU A 185 9.82 -0.79 -7.93
C LEU A 185 11.19 -0.41 -7.38
N THR A 186 11.75 0.72 -7.78
CA THR A 186 13.05 1.23 -7.32
C THR A 186 12.94 2.70 -6.92
N ILE A 187 13.91 3.19 -6.17
CA ILE A 187 13.97 4.62 -5.79
C ILE A 187 14.23 5.50 -7.01
N GLU A 188 15.05 5.02 -7.95
CA GLU A 188 15.33 5.69 -9.21
C GLU A 188 14.06 5.85 -10.06
N ASP A 189 13.23 4.82 -10.11
CA ASP A 189 11.92 4.84 -10.78
C ASP A 189 10.95 5.83 -10.12
N CYS A 190 10.94 5.89 -8.78
CA CYS A 190 10.16 6.89 -8.05
C CYS A 190 10.56 8.32 -8.45
N TRP A 191 11.86 8.60 -8.52
CA TRP A 191 12.36 9.89 -8.98
C TRP A 191 12.03 10.17 -10.45
N ALA A 192 12.16 9.16 -11.32
CA ALA A 192 11.83 9.29 -12.74
C ALA A 192 10.37 9.70 -12.96
N LEU A 193 9.43 9.13 -12.19
CA LEU A 193 8.03 9.53 -12.22
C LEU A 193 7.86 11.01 -11.79
N VAL A 194 8.45 11.41 -10.67
CA VAL A 194 8.38 12.77 -10.15
C VAL A 194 8.95 13.77 -11.15
N ASP A 195 10.20 13.54 -11.61
CA ASP A 195 10.89 14.45 -12.52
C ASP A 195 10.14 14.60 -13.85
N THR A 196 9.63 13.49 -14.40
CA THR A 196 8.88 13.54 -15.66
C THR A 196 7.54 14.25 -15.48
N SER A 197 6.83 14.05 -14.38
CA SER A 197 5.58 14.75 -14.06
C SER A 197 5.81 16.26 -13.93
N GLU A 198 6.85 16.67 -13.22
CA GLU A 198 7.22 18.09 -13.08
C GLU A 198 7.62 18.72 -14.42
N GLN A 199 8.44 18.03 -15.22
CA GLN A 199 8.92 18.52 -16.53
C GLN A 199 7.80 18.66 -17.56
N THR A 200 6.90 17.69 -17.61
CA THR A 200 5.82 17.64 -18.60
C THR A 200 4.55 18.36 -18.17
N ARG A 201 4.45 18.73 -16.89
CA ARG A 201 3.22 19.25 -16.27
C ARG A 201 2.04 18.28 -16.41
N ARG A 202 2.31 16.96 -16.40
CA ARG A 202 1.28 15.94 -16.46
C ARG A 202 1.20 15.19 -15.13
N HIS A 203 -0.02 14.98 -14.66
CA HIS A 203 -0.26 14.22 -13.47
C HIS A 203 0.06 12.74 -13.70
N CYS A 204 0.70 12.11 -12.72
CA CYS A 204 0.84 10.68 -12.60
C CYS A 204 0.23 10.26 -11.27
N LEU A 205 -0.96 9.71 -11.31
CA LEU A 205 -1.68 9.23 -10.13
C LEU A 205 -1.43 7.73 -9.97
N MET A 206 -1.10 7.30 -8.77
CA MET A 206 -1.19 5.88 -8.46
C MET A 206 -2.65 5.53 -8.15
N MET A 207 -3.19 4.53 -8.83
CA MET A 207 -4.60 4.15 -8.70
C MET A 207 -4.83 3.29 -7.43
N GLU A 208 -4.57 3.92 -6.27
CA GLU A 208 -4.70 3.29 -4.95
C GLU A 208 -6.16 3.31 -4.48
N ASN A 209 -6.90 2.28 -4.84
CA ASN A 209 -8.32 2.15 -4.55
C ASN A 209 -8.65 2.10 -3.05
N CYS A 210 -7.74 1.59 -2.21
CA CYS A 210 -7.98 1.48 -0.77
C CYS A 210 -8.13 2.85 -0.10
N CYS A 211 -7.56 3.92 -0.66
CA CYS A 211 -7.81 5.29 -0.18
C CYS A 211 -9.28 5.71 -0.33
N TYR A 212 -10.07 5.04 -1.16
CA TYR A 212 -11.47 5.33 -1.44
C TYR A 212 -12.44 4.35 -0.79
N GLY A 213 -11.95 3.45 0.05
CA GLY A 213 -12.78 2.58 0.87
C GLY A 213 -13.72 3.36 1.78
N TYR A 214 -14.87 2.76 2.12
CA TYR A 214 -15.87 3.42 2.96
C TYR A 214 -15.30 3.84 4.32
N ASN A 215 -14.67 2.90 5.01
CA ASN A 215 -14.08 3.15 6.32
C ASN A 215 -12.88 4.12 6.24
N GLU A 216 -12.06 3.98 5.19
CA GLU A 216 -10.91 4.84 4.96
C GLU A 216 -11.33 6.32 4.78
N LEU A 217 -12.31 6.58 3.94
CA LEU A 217 -12.81 7.95 3.74
C LEU A 217 -13.59 8.47 4.96
N LEU A 218 -14.35 7.62 5.66
CA LEU A 218 -14.99 7.98 6.92
C LEU A 218 -13.95 8.43 7.96
N VAL A 219 -12.89 7.63 8.14
CA VAL A 219 -11.81 7.93 9.09
C VAL A 219 -11.03 9.17 8.68
N LEU A 220 -10.78 9.38 7.38
CA LEU A 220 -10.16 10.60 6.87
C LEU A 220 -10.98 11.85 7.25
N ASN A 221 -12.31 11.81 7.09
CA ASN A 221 -13.18 12.88 7.53
C ASN A 221 -13.13 13.11 9.06
N MET A 222 -13.08 12.03 9.82
CA MET A 222 -12.92 12.12 11.28
C MET A 222 -11.59 12.78 11.68
N VAL A 223 -10.51 12.44 10.97
CA VAL A 223 -9.19 13.05 11.17
C VAL A 223 -9.24 14.54 10.85
N ARG A 224 -9.83 14.91 9.71
CA ARG A 224 -10.01 16.32 9.30
C ARG A 224 -10.84 17.11 10.29
N ALA A 225 -11.85 16.48 10.88
CA ALA A 225 -12.66 17.06 11.95
C ALA A 225 -11.97 17.09 13.33
N GLY A 226 -10.74 16.59 13.46
CA GLY A 226 -9.99 16.58 14.71
C GLY A 226 -10.47 15.56 15.75
N ALA A 227 -11.31 14.59 15.36
CA ALA A 227 -11.93 13.64 16.28
C ALA A 227 -10.93 12.81 17.09
N PHE A 228 -9.77 12.51 16.53
CA PHE A 228 -8.71 11.74 17.18
C PHE A 228 -7.66 12.60 17.89
N GLY A 229 -7.79 13.93 17.85
CA GLY A 229 -6.78 14.85 18.36
C GLY A 229 -5.49 14.82 17.52
N GLN A 230 -4.33 14.91 18.16
CA GLN A 230 -3.04 14.80 17.48
C GLN A 230 -2.70 13.34 17.21
N LEU A 231 -2.52 12.97 15.95
CA LEU A 231 -2.14 11.62 15.56
C LEU A 231 -0.68 11.36 15.90
N LYS A 232 -0.39 10.16 16.43
CA LYS A 232 0.95 9.75 16.87
C LYS A 232 1.43 8.43 16.28
N HIS A 233 0.49 7.53 15.90
CA HIS A 233 0.81 6.19 15.43
C HIS A 233 -0.25 5.69 14.46
N ALA A 234 0.20 4.86 13.50
CA ALA A 234 -0.67 4.11 12.59
C ALA A 234 -0.16 2.68 12.41
N GLU A 235 -1.08 1.76 12.09
CA GLU A 235 -0.76 0.41 11.65
C GLU A 235 -1.37 0.17 10.27
N ALA A 236 -0.59 -0.40 9.38
CA ALA A 236 -0.96 -0.64 7.99
C ALA A 236 -0.46 -2.02 7.55
N ALA A 237 -1.18 -2.68 6.65
CA ALA A 237 -0.74 -3.97 6.13
C ALA A 237 -1.31 -4.26 4.74
N TYR A 238 -0.72 -5.23 4.06
CA TYR A 238 -1.35 -6.01 3.02
C TYR A 238 -1.15 -7.48 3.33
N ILE A 239 -2.16 -8.08 3.95
CA ILE A 239 -2.20 -9.49 4.32
C ILE A 239 -3.30 -10.15 3.48
N HIS A 240 -2.91 -11.04 2.56
CA HIS A 240 -3.83 -11.60 1.58
C HIS A 240 -3.31 -12.95 1.07
N ASP A 241 -3.96 -14.04 1.36
CA ASP A 241 -3.53 -15.36 0.85
C ASP A 241 -3.66 -15.41 -0.69
N LEU A 242 -2.56 -15.18 -1.37
CA LEU A 242 -2.45 -15.21 -2.83
C LEU A 242 -1.78 -16.48 -3.37
N ARG A 243 -1.46 -17.48 -2.52
CA ARG A 243 -0.70 -18.68 -2.94
C ARG A 243 -1.27 -19.32 -4.19
N LYS A 244 -2.60 -19.47 -4.27
CA LYS A 244 -3.26 -20.04 -5.46
C LYS A 244 -2.96 -19.21 -6.72
N ILE A 245 -3.13 -17.90 -6.67
CA ILE A 245 -2.90 -16.97 -7.79
C ILE A 245 -1.44 -16.97 -8.21
N LEU A 246 -0.52 -16.93 -7.23
CA LEU A 246 0.93 -16.92 -7.50
C LEU A 246 1.39 -18.17 -8.26
N PHE A 247 0.71 -19.30 -8.12
CA PHE A 247 1.07 -20.55 -8.79
C PHE A 247 0.26 -20.84 -10.06
N GLU A 248 -0.68 -19.98 -10.46
CA GLU A 248 -1.38 -20.12 -11.74
C GLU A 248 -0.41 -19.90 -12.92
N ASP A 249 -0.58 -20.70 -14.00
CA ASP A 249 0.21 -20.58 -15.23
C ASP A 249 -0.46 -19.60 -16.22
N ARG A 250 -1.09 -18.56 -15.69
CA ARG A 250 -1.77 -17.48 -16.44
C ARG A 250 -1.84 -16.20 -15.60
N ASP A 251 -2.16 -15.09 -16.27
CA ASP A 251 -2.42 -13.79 -15.66
C ASP A 251 -1.33 -13.39 -14.66
N GLU A 252 -1.67 -13.06 -13.42
CA GLU A 252 -0.70 -12.62 -12.41
C GLU A 252 0.30 -13.70 -12.00
N GLY A 253 -0.06 -14.97 -12.08
CA GLY A 253 0.84 -16.08 -11.76
C GLY A 253 2.06 -16.17 -12.69
N LEU A 254 1.99 -15.57 -13.88
CA LEU A 254 3.11 -15.56 -14.84
C LEU A 254 4.26 -14.66 -14.38
N TRP A 255 4.02 -13.64 -13.56
CA TRP A 255 5.03 -12.66 -13.19
C TRP A 255 5.11 -12.38 -11.69
N ARG A 256 3.98 -12.41 -10.95
CA ARG A 256 3.90 -11.97 -9.55
C ARG A 256 4.64 -12.87 -8.56
N ARG A 257 4.90 -14.15 -8.88
CA ARG A 257 5.72 -15.07 -8.07
C ARG A 257 7.21 -14.78 -8.19
N THR A 258 7.68 -14.29 -9.35
CA THR A 258 9.10 -14.04 -9.63
C THR A 258 9.80 -13.15 -8.59
N PRO A 259 9.24 -12.04 -8.11
CA PRO A 259 9.83 -11.26 -7.03
C PRO A 259 10.14 -12.09 -5.77
N HIS A 260 9.27 -13.02 -5.38
CA HIS A 260 9.48 -13.87 -4.20
C HIS A 260 10.71 -14.80 -4.33
N MET A 261 11.12 -15.13 -5.53
CA MET A 261 12.34 -15.94 -5.77
C MET A 261 13.61 -15.10 -5.66
N ALA A 262 13.57 -13.83 -6.04
CA ALA A 262 14.77 -13.00 -6.22
C ALA A 262 15.01 -12.00 -5.07
N ARG A 263 13.95 -11.56 -4.38
CA ARG A 263 13.95 -10.39 -3.49
C ARG A 263 13.37 -10.77 -2.14
N ASP A 264 13.63 -9.96 -1.09
CA ASP A 264 13.06 -10.13 0.26
C ASP A 264 12.70 -8.78 0.84
N GLY A 265 11.41 -8.53 1.05
CA GLY A 265 10.89 -7.27 1.54
C GLY A 265 9.38 -7.12 1.35
N ASN A 266 8.89 -5.90 1.44
CA ASN A 266 7.48 -5.56 1.25
C ASN A 266 7.21 -5.18 -0.21
N PHE A 267 6.72 -6.11 -1.02
CA PHE A 267 6.47 -5.85 -2.45
C PHE A 267 5.17 -5.10 -2.75
N TYR A 268 4.31 -4.93 -1.73
CA TYR A 268 3.00 -4.33 -1.95
C TYR A 268 2.54 -3.44 -0.77
N PRO A 269 3.29 -2.34 -0.50
CA PRO A 269 3.07 -1.51 0.68
C PRO A 269 1.80 -0.65 0.61
N THR A 270 1.30 -0.34 -0.59
CA THR A 270 0.47 0.83 -0.87
C THR A 270 -0.95 0.72 -0.32
N HIS A 271 -1.58 -0.47 -0.37
CA HIS A 271 -2.95 -0.67 0.09
C HIS A 271 -3.16 -0.39 1.58
N GLY A 272 -2.17 -0.68 2.42
CA GLY A 272 -2.21 -0.29 3.82
C GLY A 272 -1.70 1.12 4.03
N LEU A 273 -0.58 1.47 3.38
CA LEU A 273 0.13 2.72 3.62
C LEU A 273 -0.61 3.95 3.09
N GLY A 274 -1.24 3.86 1.91
CA GLY A 274 -1.94 5.00 1.28
C GLY A 274 -2.95 5.66 2.22
N PRO A 275 -3.96 4.94 2.74
CA PRO A 275 -4.92 5.50 3.68
C PRO A 275 -4.28 6.15 4.90
N VAL A 276 -3.36 5.45 5.59
CA VAL A 276 -2.74 5.99 6.81
C VAL A 276 -1.81 7.18 6.52
N ALA A 277 -1.17 7.22 5.34
CA ALA A 277 -0.38 8.36 4.91
C ALA A 277 -1.26 9.61 4.72
N GLN A 278 -2.46 9.46 4.15
CA GLN A 278 -3.44 10.54 4.07
C GLN A 278 -3.88 11.02 5.45
N TYR A 279 -4.17 10.11 6.39
CA TYR A 279 -4.53 10.50 7.77
C TYR A 279 -3.43 11.29 8.46
N LEU A 280 -2.19 10.87 8.28
CA LEU A 280 -1.02 11.53 8.88
C LEU A 280 -0.62 12.82 8.15
N GLY A 281 -1.21 13.13 7.00
CA GLY A 281 -0.90 14.32 6.22
C GLY A 281 0.48 14.29 5.61
N ILE A 282 0.92 13.11 5.13
CA ILE A 282 2.18 12.96 4.41
C ILE A 282 2.16 13.85 3.16
N HIS A 283 3.23 14.58 2.90
CA HIS A 283 3.40 15.67 1.94
C HIS A 283 2.50 16.90 2.18
N ARG A 284 1.72 16.89 3.28
CA ARG A 284 0.81 17.99 3.68
C ARG A 284 1.08 18.37 5.15
N GLY A 285 2.35 18.76 5.43
CA GLY A 285 2.86 19.11 6.74
C GLY A 285 3.66 18.02 7.45
N ASP A 286 3.84 16.84 6.84
CA ASP A 286 4.70 15.75 7.31
C ASP A 286 5.32 15.00 6.12
N ARG A 287 6.34 14.16 6.33
CA ARG A 287 6.89 13.21 5.37
C ARG A 287 7.53 12.02 6.08
N PHE A 288 7.69 10.91 5.37
CA PHE A 288 8.49 9.81 5.87
C PHE A 288 9.96 10.23 6.02
N ASP A 289 10.61 9.77 7.07
CA ASP A 289 12.03 10.04 7.34
C ASP A 289 12.89 8.81 7.10
N TYR A 290 12.67 7.74 7.88
CA TYR A 290 13.37 6.47 7.72
C TYR A 290 12.48 5.29 8.12
N MET A 291 12.91 4.10 7.72
CA MET A 291 12.30 2.84 8.15
C MET A 291 13.36 1.81 8.52
N VAL A 292 12.95 0.85 9.34
CA VAL A 292 13.65 -0.42 9.57
C VAL A 292 12.72 -1.55 9.18
N SER A 293 13.28 -2.63 8.65
CA SER A 293 12.48 -3.76 8.16
C SER A 293 13.13 -5.10 8.47
N MET A 294 12.32 -6.11 8.74
CA MET A 294 12.76 -7.48 8.90
C MET A 294 11.71 -8.44 8.36
N SER A 295 12.19 -9.58 7.86
CA SER A 295 11.36 -10.64 7.33
C SER A 295 11.43 -11.87 8.22
N SER A 296 10.32 -12.62 8.30
CA SER A 296 10.29 -13.96 8.86
C SER A 296 10.99 -14.98 7.93
N PRO A 297 11.21 -16.24 8.34
CA PRO A 297 11.61 -17.28 7.40
C PRO A 297 10.61 -17.44 6.24
N GLU A 298 11.08 -17.89 5.08
CA GLU A 298 10.25 -18.41 3.99
C GLU A 298 9.87 -19.86 4.33
N LEU A 299 8.58 -20.17 4.40
CA LEU A 299 8.04 -21.50 4.67
C LEU A 299 6.83 -21.79 3.78
N SER A 300 5.93 -20.83 3.66
CA SER A 300 4.57 -21.03 3.14
C SER A 300 4.50 -21.32 1.65
N LEU A 301 5.32 -20.69 0.82
CA LEU A 301 5.35 -20.99 -0.63
C LEU A 301 5.96 -22.37 -0.88
N THR A 302 7.04 -22.70 -0.17
CA THR A 302 7.66 -24.03 -0.26
C THR A 302 6.69 -25.13 0.18
N GLU A 303 6.00 -24.97 1.30
CA GLU A 303 5.00 -25.94 1.76
C GLU A 303 3.82 -26.05 0.81
N TYR A 304 3.26 -24.93 0.36
CA TYR A 304 2.14 -24.91 -0.60
C TYR A 304 2.51 -25.61 -1.92
N ARG A 305 3.69 -25.31 -2.47
CA ARG A 305 4.20 -25.99 -3.66
C ARG A 305 4.29 -27.49 -3.45
N ASN A 306 4.91 -27.93 -2.34
CA ASN A 306 5.11 -29.34 -2.05
C ASN A 306 3.79 -30.09 -1.85
N ALA A 307 2.79 -29.44 -1.27
CA ALA A 307 1.47 -30.03 -1.07
C ALA A 307 0.59 -30.06 -2.34
N THR A 308 0.81 -29.10 -3.25
CA THR A 308 -0.11 -28.88 -4.39
C THR A 308 0.38 -29.55 -5.68
N TYR A 309 1.69 -29.65 -5.89
CA TYR A 309 2.28 -30.12 -7.14
C TYR A 309 3.04 -31.44 -6.95
N PRO A 310 2.97 -32.36 -7.92
CA PRO A 310 3.74 -33.63 -7.86
C PRO A 310 5.26 -33.31 -7.91
N ALA A 311 6.06 -34.19 -7.31
CA ALA A 311 7.52 -34.03 -7.23
C ALA A 311 8.21 -33.88 -8.61
N SER A 312 7.58 -34.35 -9.69
CA SER A 312 8.03 -34.20 -11.06
C SER A 312 7.76 -32.82 -11.67
N SER A 313 7.01 -31.96 -11.00
CA SER A 313 6.71 -30.61 -11.51
C SER A 313 7.96 -29.75 -11.56
N PRO A 314 8.20 -28.99 -12.64
CA PRO A 314 9.30 -28.01 -12.72
C PRO A 314 9.30 -27.00 -11.57
N LYS A 315 8.12 -26.71 -10.97
CA LYS A 315 7.97 -25.80 -9.83
C LYS A 315 8.81 -26.23 -8.60
N HIS A 316 9.11 -27.53 -8.45
CA HIS A 316 10.00 -28.02 -7.38
C HIS A 316 11.46 -27.56 -7.50
N GLY A 317 11.88 -27.08 -8.68
CA GLY A 317 13.19 -26.45 -8.88
C GLY A 317 13.27 -25.02 -8.36
N GLU A 318 12.15 -24.37 -8.11
CA GLU A 318 12.11 -22.99 -7.62
C GLU A 318 12.63 -22.89 -6.18
N ARG A 319 13.30 -21.77 -5.90
CA ARG A 319 13.75 -21.38 -4.55
C ARG A 319 13.17 -20.01 -4.25
N TYR A 320 12.58 -19.85 -3.10
CA TYR A 320 12.01 -18.58 -2.67
C TYR A 320 12.94 -17.94 -1.63
N ARG A 321 13.19 -16.66 -1.81
CA ARG A 321 14.05 -15.86 -0.93
C ARG A 321 13.22 -14.98 0.01
N CYS A 322 12.05 -14.54 -0.45
CA CYS A 322 11.19 -13.65 0.33
C CYS A 322 10.66 -14.38 1.56
N GLY A 323 10.87 -13.82 2.74
CA GLY A 323 10.21 -14.29 3.95
C GLY A 323 8.69 -14.15 3.87
N ASP A 324 7.95 -14.98 4.61
CA ASP A 324 6.49 -15.02 4.55
C ASP A 324 5.86 -13.71 5.01
N MET A 325 6.33 -13.18 6.16
CA MET A 325 5.89 -11.92 6.73
C MET A 325 7.04 -10.92 6.74
N ASN A 326 6.87 -9.78 6.09
CA ASN A 326 7.73 -8.62 6.27
C ASN A 326 7.06 -7.61 7.21
N THR A 327 7.80 -7.13 8.21
CA THR A 327 7.35 -6.10 9.15
C THR A 327 8.33 -4.94 9.12
N SER A 328 7.80 -3.75 8.87
CA SER A 328 8.54 -2.50 8.81
C SER A 328 8.01 -1.50 9.85
N LEU A 329 8.91 -0.71 10.44
CA LEU A 329 8.57 0.45 11.26
C LEU A 329 9.08 1.71 10.57
N ILE A 330 8.16 2.62 10.25
CA ILE A 330 8.46 3.89 9.58
C ILE A 330 8.36 5.01 10.61
N LYS A 331 9.33 5.93 10.59
CA LYS A 331 9.34 7.19 11.34
C LYS A 331 9.08 8.35 10.39
N THR A 332 8.25 9.31 10.80
CA THR A 332 8.07 10.57 10.07
C THR A 332 8.92 11.70 10.68
N VAL A 333 9.12 12.78 9.92
CA VAL A 333 9.88 13.94 10.41
C VAL A 333 9.18 14.67 11.57
N GLN A 334 7.84 14.55 11.67
CA GLN A 334 7.07 15.04 12.82
C GLN A 334 7.08 14.08 14.01
N GLY A 335 7.85 12.98 13.93
CA GLY A 335 8.01 12.03 15.01
C GLY A 335 6.93 10.97 15.14
N ARG A 336 5.96 10.91 14.22
CA ARG A 336 4.94 9.85 14.17
C ARG A 336 5.53 8.54 13.71
N THR A 337 4.86 7.44 14.04
CA THR A 337 5.32 6.09 13.67
C THR A 337 4.25 5.34 12.91
N ILE A 338 4.67 4.46 11.99
CA ILE A 338 3.78 3.56 11.25
C ILE A 338 4.37 2.15 11.33
N MET A 339 3.58 1.17 11.76
CA MET A 339 3.87 -0.24 11.52
C MET A 339 3.29 -0.62 10.17
N LEU A 340 4.11 -1.19 9.30
CA LEU A 340 3.68 -1.63 7.96
C LEU A 340 4.03 -3.10 7.76
N GLN A 341 3.04 -3.93 7.43
CA GLN A 341 3.22 -5.37 7.24
C GLN A 341 2.84 -5.82 5.82
N HIS A 342 3.50 -6.87 5.35
CA HIS A 342 3.21 -7.53 4.09
C HIS A 342 3.30 -9.04 4.24
N ASP A 343 2.23 -9.75 3.88
CA ASP A 343 2.19 -11.21 3.83
C ASP A 343 1.13 -11.64 2.79
N VAL A 344 1.57 -12.23 1.71
CA VAL A 344 0.67 -12.72 0.65
C VAL A 344 0.76 -14.23 0.46
N VAL A 345 1.38 -14.92 1.40
CA VAL A 345 1.69 -16.33 1.27
C VAL A 345 1.22 -17.20 2.45
N SER A 346 0.70 -16.59 3.52
CA SER A 346 0.17 -17.31 4.67
C SER A 346 -1.35 -17.49 4.59
N PRO A 347 -1.89 -18.59 5.18
CA PRO A 347 -3.33 -18.84 5.24
C PRO A 347 -4.00 -17.96 6.30
N ARG A 348 -4.09 -16.67 6.03
CA ARG A 348 -4.74 -15.68 6.89
C ARG A 348 -5.91 -15.01 6.19
N PRO A 349 -6.98 -14.64 6.92
CA PRO A 349 -8.00 -13.74 6.38
C PRO A 349 -7.38 -12.44 5.88
N TYR A 350 -8.00 -11.86 4.86
CA TYR A 350 -7.61 -10.56 4.34
C TYR A 350 -7.61 -9.47 5.43
N ASP A 351 -6.54 -8.69 5.52
CA ASP A 351 -6.39 -7.66 6.53
C ASP A 351 -5.44 -6.55 6.04
N ARG A 352 -5.85 -5.29 6.21
CA ARG A 352 -4.98 -4.13 5.97
C ARG A 352 -4.63 -3.40 7.26
N LEU A 353 -5.07 -3.88 8.41
CA LEU A 353 -5.02 -3.26 9.73
C LEU A 353 -5.77 -1.91 9.77
N ASN A 354 -5.38 -0.96 8.93
CA ASN A 354 -6.00 0.37 8.82
C ASN A 354 -6.30 0.97 10.19
N MET A 355 -5.27 1.12 11.02
CA MET A 355 -5.37 1.57 12.40
C MET A 355 -4.71 2.93 12.56
N ILE A 356 -5.34 3.82 13.31
CA ILE A 356 -4.72 5.07 13.77
C ILE A 356 -4.93 5.27 15.27
N SER A 357 -3.97 5.94 15.91
CA SER A 357 -4.02 6.34 17.32
C SER A 357 -3.61 7.80 17.46
N GLY A 358 -4.48 8.54 18.11
CA GLY A 358 -4.26 9.95 18.45
C GLY A 358 -4.33 10.20 19.95
N THR A 359 -4.35 11.48 20.34
CA THR A 359 -4.43 11.90 21.74
C THR A 359 -5.85 11.84 22.31
N LYS A 360 -6.87 11.70 21.45
CA LYS A 360 -8.28 11.68 21.86
C LYS A 360 -9.04 10.43 21.39
N GLY A 361 -8.34 9.46 20.79
CA GLY A 361 -9.00 8.24 20.36
C GLY A 361 -8.17 7.42 19.39
N ALA A 362 -8.74 6.28 19.00
CA ALA A 362 -8.16 5.35 18.07
C ALA A 362 -9.25 4.71 17.20
N PHE A 363 -8.88 4.33 16.00
CA PHE A 363 -9.68 3.50 15.09
C PHE A 363 -8.87 2.29 14.67
N ARG A 364 -9.54 1.16 14.46
CA ARG A 364 -8.96 -0.03 13.85
C ARG A 364 -10.02 -0.75 13.01
N ASP A 365 -9.62 -1.17 11.80
CA ASP A 365 -10.47 -1.99 10.94
C ASP A 365 -10.20 -3.50 11.13
N TYR A 366 -10.93 -4.31 10.41
CA TYR A 366 -10.85 -5.77 10.38
C TYR A 366 -11.05 -6.45 11.73
N PRO A 367 -12.25 -6.28 12.37
CA PRO A 367 -13.41 -5.48 11.95
C PRO A 367 -13.32 -4.02 12.41
N ALA A 368 -14.11 -3.15 11.73
CA ALA A 368 -14.14 -1.72 12.02
C ALA A 368 -14.66 -1.42 13.42
N ARG A 369 -13.85 -0.76 14.23
CA ARG A 369 -14.11 -0.41 15.62
C ARG A 369 -13.39 0.86 16.01
N ILE A 370 -13.97 1.58 16.95
CA ILE A 370 -13.50 2.90 17.35
C ILE A 370 -13.52 3.08 18.87
N TYR A 371 -12.61 3.89 19.36
CA TYR A 371 -12.67 4.48 20.69
C TYR A 371 -12.37 5.97 20.60
N LEU A 372 -13.24 6.80 21.13
CA LEU A 372 -13.00 8.23 21.33
C LEU A 372 -13.14 8.54 22.81
N GLU A 373 -12.32 9.48 23.31
CA GLU A 373 -12.41 9.96 24.67
C GLU A 373 -13.83 10.46 24.98
N GLY A 374 -14.40 9.98 26.09
CA GLY A 374 -15.77 10.29 26.50
C GLY A 374 -16.87 9.41 25.88
N MET A 375 -16.54 8.41 25.05
CA MET A 375 -17.54 7.41 24.62
C MET A 375 -17.95 6.51 25.78
N GLU A 376 -19.23 6.10 25.77
CA GLU A 376 -19.76 5.14 26.74
C GLU A 376 -19.03 3.79 26.66
N GLY A 377 -18.95 3.09 27.79
CA GLY A 377 -18.35 1.76 27.86
C GLY A 377 -16.91 1.69 28.35
N GLY A 378 -16.28 2.80 28.74
CA GLY A 378 -14.91 2.85 29.29
C GLY A 378 -13.87 2.45 28.26
N GLU A 379 -12.86 1.66 28.66
CA GLU A 379 -11.73 1.24 27.81
C GLU A 379 -12.09 0.12 26.80
N ARG A 380 -13.24 0.22 26.13
CA ARG A 380 -13.71 -0.80 25.18
C ARG A 380 -13.80 -0.25 23.76
N TRP A 381 -13.49 -1.10 22.81
CA TRP A 381 -13.80 -0.81 21.41
C TRP A 381 -15.31 -0.78 21.17
N ASN A 382 -15.79 0.25 20.49
CA ASN A 382 -17.17 0.40 20.06
C ASN A 382 -17.30 0.11 18.56
N PRO A 383 -18.47 -0.37 18.09
CA PRO A 383 -18.77 -0.43 16.67
C PRO A 383 -18.68 0.95 16.03
N ILE A 384 -18.23 1.01 14.77
CA ILE A 384 -18.10 2.28 14.01
C ILE A 384 -19.46 2.93 13.68
N ASP A 385 -20.55 2.16 13.76
CA ASP A 385 -21.89 2.62 13.32
C ASP A 385 -22.35 3.90 14.01
N GLY A 386 -22.00 4.07 15.27
CA GLY A 386 -22.37 5.25 16.04
C GLY A 386 -21.80 6.58 15.55
N VAL A 387 -20.79 6.56 14.67
CA VAL A 387 -20.16 7.77 14.14
C VAL A 387 -20.43 8.00 12.65
N LYS A 388 -20.97 7.01 11.94
CA LYS A 388 -21.18 7.04 10.48
C LYS A 388 -21.98 8.25 10.04
N ALA A 389 -23.14 8.48 10.62
CA ALA A 389 -24.04 9.57 10.23
C ALA A 389 -23.37 10.96 10.34
N LYS A 390 -22.42 11.13 11.28
CA LYS A 390 -21.74 12.41 11.50
C LYS A 390 -20.56 12.63 10.55
N TYR A 391 -19.89 11.55 10.14
CA TYR A 391 -18.59 11.66 9.45
C TYR A 391 -18.56 10.98 8.08
N GLU A 392 -19.69 10.47 7.57
CA GLU A 392 -19.75 9.87 6.24
C GLU A 392 -19.19 10.83 5.18
N HIS A 393 -18.33 10.30 4.30
CA HIS A 393 -17.65 11.12 3.32
C HIS A 393 -18.59 11.45 2.13
N PRO A 394 -18.60 12.70 1.60
CA PRO A 394 -19.48 13.11 0.50
C PRO A 394 -19.41 12.21 -0.74
N LEU A 395 -18.27 11.64 -1.08
CA LEU A 395 -18.16 10.68 -2.19
C LEU A 395 -19.06 9.46 -1.98
N TRP A 396 -19.08 8.91 -0.75
CA TRP A 396 -19.94 7.76 -0.44
C TRP A 396 -21.42 8.15 -0.30
N THR A 397 -21.71 9.33 0.18
CA THR A 397 -23.09 9.86 0.22
C THR A 397 -23.65 10.09 -1.19
N ASN A 398 -22.82 10.63 -2.10
CA ASN A 398 -23.27 11.02 -3.43
C ASN A 398 -23.38 9.85 -4.42
N VAL A 399 -22.39 8.94 -4.45
CA VAL A 399 -22.32 7.87 -5.46
C VAL A 399 -22.11 6.48 -4.86
N GLY A 400 -22.17 6.34 -3.52
CA GLY A 400 -21.88 5.07 -2.85
C GLY A 400 -22.91 3.96 -3.13
N GLU A 401 -24.16 4.28 -3.42
CA GLU A 401 -25.16 3.28 -3.82
C GLU A 401 -24.78 2.63 -5.15
N LEU A 402 -24.43 3.44 -6.15
CA LEU A 402 -23.95 2.96 -7.45
C LEU A 402 -22.64 2.19 -7.30
N ALA A 403 -21.71 2.68 -6.48
CA ALA A 403 -20.44 2.03 -6.20
C ALA A 403 -20.64 0.59 -5.64
N ARG A 404 -21.51 0.42 -4.66
CA ARG A 404 -21.83 -0.91 -4.09
C ARG A 404 -22.49 -1.83 -5.11
N LYS A 405 -23.35 -1.28 -5.99
CA LYS A 405 -24.01 -2.05 -7.06
C LYS A 405 -23.03 -2.56 -8.11
N LEU A 406 -22.02 -1.77 -8.49
CA LEU A 406 -20.96 -2.18 -9.42
C LEU A 406 -20.02 -3.22 -8.79
N GLY A 407 -19.76 -3.14 -7.50
CA GLY A 407 -19.17 -4.20 -6.69
C GLY A 407 -17.64 -4.21 -6.60
N GLY A 408 -16.87 -3.57 -7.48
CA GLY A 408 -15.41 -3.58 -7.49
C GLY A 408 -14.80 -3.27 -6.11
N HIS A 409 -14.23 -4.31 -5.44
CA HIS A 409 -13.72 -4.26 -4.06
C HIS A 409 -14.67 -3.54 -3.08
N GLY A 410 -15.96 -3.88 -3.12
CA GLY A 410 -16.96 -3.25 -2.27
C GLY A 410 -17.35 -1.82 -2.69
N GLY A 411 -17.00 -1.42 -3.91
CA GLY A 411 -17.32 -0.12 -4.51
C GLY A 411 -16.16 0.88 -4.55
N MET A 412 -15.05 0.61 -3.83
CA MET A 412 -13.93 1.56 -3.79
C MET A 412 -13.28 1.79 -5.16
N ASP A 413 -13.28 0.80 -6.04
CA ASP A 413 -12.74 0.93 -7.41
C ASP A 413 -13.53 1.97 -8.21
N PHE A 414 -14.87 1.94 -8.12
CA PHE A 414 -15.72 2.92 -8.78
C PHE A 414 -15.52 4.33 -8.20
N ILE A 415 -15.48 4.47 -6.86
CA ILE A 415 -15.24 5.78 -6.23
C ILE A 415 -13.92 6.38 -6.70
N MET A 416 -12.86 5.59 -6.78
CA MET A 416 -11.54 6.00 -7.30
C MET A 416 -11.65 6.49 -8.75
N CYS A 417 -12.26 5.71 -9.63
CA CYS A 417 -12.45 6.09 -11.04
C CYS A 417 -13.32 7.36 -11.16
N TYR A 418 -14.46 7.41 -10.45
CA TYR A 418 -15.34 8.55 -10.41
C TYR A 418 -14.59 9.82 -9.98
N ARG A 419 -13.85 9.76 -8.86
CA ARG A 419 -13.13 10.91 -8.33
C ARG A 419 -12.02 11.38 -9.25
N THR A 420 -11.28 10.48 -9.88
CA THR A 420 -10.26 10.81 -10.87
C THR A 420 -10.88 11.59 -12.05
N ILE A 421 -11.96 11.07 -12.61
CA ILE A 421 -12.66 11.71 -13.73
C ILE A 421 -13.30 13.04 -13.29
N GLN A 422 -13.89 13.10 -12.10
CA GLN A 422 -14.42 14.35 -11.55
C GLN A 422 -13.33 15.42 -11.46
N CYS A 423 -12.14 15.09 -10.95
CA CYS A 423 -11.03 16.05 -10.86
C CYS A 423 -10.66 16.61 -12.25
N MET A 424 -10.63 15.76 -13.28
CA MET A 424 -10.33 16.19 -14.65
C MET A 424 -11.48 17.00 -15.28
N ARG A 425 -12.73 16.64 -15.03
CA ARG A 425 -13.87 17.36 -15.60
C ARG A 425 -14.09 18.74 -14.97
N GLU A 426 -13.83 18.86 -13.67
CA GLU A 426 -14.08 20.08 -12.90
C GLU A 426 -12.82 20.95 -12.74
N GLY A 427 -11.64 20.45 -13.13
CA GLY A 427 -10.38 21.15 -12.94
C GLY A 427 -9.99 21.24 -11.47
N LEU A 428 -10.06 20.12 -10.76
CA LEU A 428 -9.72 20.03 -9.34
C LEU A 428 -8.31 19.50 -9.15
N VAL A 429 -7.76 19.78 -7.99
CA VAL A 429 -6.54 19.13 -7.50
C VAL A 429 -6.87 17.67 -7.18
N PRO A 430 -6.07 16.68 -7.62
CA PRO A 430 -6.27 15.30 -7.24
C PRO A 430 -6.05 15.09 -5.73
N ASP A 431 -6.69 14.06 -5.17
CA ASP A 431 -6.61 13.77 -3.73
C ASP A 431 -5.21 13.31 -3.29
N PHE A 432 -4.47 12.72 -4.20
CA PHE A 432 -3.04 12.39 -4.08
C PHE A 432 -2.38 12.51 -5.46
N ASP A 433 -1.07 12.66 -5.48
CA ASP A 433 -0.30 13.07 -6.64
C ASP A 433 0.94 12.17 -6.87
N VAL A 434 1.84 12.59 -7.75
CA VAL A 434 3.04 11.83 -8.08
C VAL A 434 3.99 11.66 -6.89
N TYR A 435 4.02 12.60 -5.96
CA TYR A 435 4.86 12.49 -4.76
C TYR A 435 4.32 11.42 -3.81
N ASP A 436 2.99 11.34 -3.67
CA ASP A 436 2.34 10.27 -2.92
C ASP A 436 2.61 8.91 -3.60
N ALA A 437 2.47 8.82 -4.93
CA ALA A 437 2.77 7.61 -5.69
C ALA A 437 4.22 7.13 -5.46
N ALA A 438 5.19 8.04 -5.50
CA ALA A 438 6.59 7.74 -5.24
C ALA A 438 6.82 7.31 -3.78
N ALA A 439 6.33 8.10 -2.81
CA ALA A 439 6.57 7.84 -1.40
C ALA A 439 5.90 6.56 -0.89
N TRP A 440 4.69 6.22 -1.40
CA TRP A 440 4.00 5.00 -0.99
C TRP A 440 4.56 3.74 -1.68
N SER A 441 5.25 3.89 -2.82
CA SER A 441 5.98 2.80 -3.48
C SER A 441 7.37 2.56 -2.87
N ALA A 442 8.01 3.60 -2.33
CA ALA A 442 9.38 3.54 -1.81
C ALA A 442 9.63 2.51 -0.70
N PRO A 443 8.66 2.13 0.19
CA PRO A 443 8.89 1.06 1.16
C PRO A 443 9.26 -0.28 0.52
N GLY A 444 8.87 -0.56 -0.72
CA GLY A 444 9.31 -1.75 -1.44
C GLY A 444 10.84 -1.87 -1.43
N PRO A 445 11.56 -1.08 -2.20
CA PRO A 445 13.02 -1.15 -2.27
C PRO A 445 13.73 -0.81 -0.95
N LEU A 446 13.17 0.09 -0.12
CA LEU A 446 13.77 0.44 1.17
C LEU A 446 13.68 -0.71 2.19
N SER A 447 12.59 -1.49 2.18
CA SER A 447 12.48 -2.68 3.04
C SER A 447 13.51 -3.74 2.67
N GLU A 448 13.72 -3.97 1.38
CA GLU A 448 14.74 -4.90 0.89
C GLU A 448 16.15 -4.47 1.32
N ALA A 449 16.48 -3.19 1.16
CA ALA A 449 17.76 -2.64 1.59
C ALA A 449 17.96 -2.80 3.11
N SER A 450 16.92 -2.53 3.91
CA SER A 450 16.98 -2.69 5.36
C SER A 450 17.16 -4.17 5.77
N VAL A 451 16.35 -5.08 5.21
CA VAL A 451 16.47 -6.54 5.47
C VAL A 451 17.86 -7.04 5.10
N ALA A 452 18.36 -6.70 3.91
CA ALA A 452 19.67 -7.12 3.44
C ALA A 452 20.84 -6.59 4.31
N SER A 453 20.61 -5.48 5.01
CA SER A 453 21.60 -4.84 5.89
C SER A 453 21.37 -5.15 7.39
N GLY A 454 20.70 -6.26 7.71
CA GLY A 454 20.43 -6.67 9.10
C GLY A 454 19.50 -5.73 9.85
N SER A 455 18.46 -5.25 9.19
CA SER A 455 17.47 -4.29 9.69
C SER A 455 18.04 -2.89 9.99
N ALA A 456 19.11 -2.50 9.28
CA ALA A 456 19.64 -1.15 9.37
C ALA A 456 18.60 -0.12 8.87
N PRO A 457 18.60 1.12 9.41
CA PRO A 457 17.72 2.17 8.95
C PRO A 457 17.94 2.49 7.46
N ALA A 458 16.84 2.47 6.70
CA ALA A 458 16.78 2.93 5.32
C ALA A 458 15.98 4.24 5.27
N HIS A 459 16.53 5.28 4.64
CA HIS A 459 15.93 6.61 4.66
C HIS A 459 15.10 6.88 3.41
N PHE A 460 13.97 7.54 3.61
CA PHE A 460 13.13 7.99 2.50
C PHE A 460 13.71 9.25 1.85
N PRO A 461 13.81 9.29 0.52
CA PRO A 461 14.03 10.54 -0.18
C PRO A 461 12.90 11.55 0.09
N ASP A 462 13.22 12.82 0.10
CA ASP A 462 12.21 13.85 0.06
C ASP A 462 11.82 14.14 -1.40
N PHE A 463 10.84 13.40 -1.91
CA PHE A 463 10.38 13.53 -3.28
C PHE A 463 9.79 14.91 -3.57
N THR A 464 9.34 15.64 -2.55
CA THR A 464 8.78 16.99 -2.69
C THR A 464 9.85 18.10 -2.69
N ARG A 465 11.11 17.76 -2.44
CA ARG A 465 12.23 18.72 -2.33
C ARG A 465 11.90 19.89 -1.39
N GLY A 466 11.33 19.56 -0.21
CA GLY A 466 10.97 20.53 0.83
C GLY A 466 9.58 21.14 0.71
N ALA A 467 8.82 20.90 -0.37
CA ALA A 467 7.50 21.50 -0.54
C ALA A 467 6.47 21.03 0.48
N TRP A 468 6.63 19.82 1.04
CA TRP A 468 5.74 19.25 2.04
C TRP A 468 5.52 20.17 3.27
N ALA A 469 6.51 20.98 3.63
CA ALA A 469 6.47 21.85 4.80
C ALA A 469 5.56 23.08 4.62
N GLY A 470 5.38 23.54 3.37
CA GLY A 470 4.58 24.75 3.05
C GLY A 470 3.10 24.44 2.76
N THR A 471 2.71 23.19 2.66
CA THR A 471 1.32 22.80 2.43
C THR A 471 0.60 22.68 3.76
N SER A 472 -0.39 23.54 3.99
CA SER A 472 -1.26 23.41 5.17
C SER A 472 -2.14 22.17 5.05
N LYS A 473 -2.54 21.60 6.21
CA LYS A 473 -3.47 20.46 6.32
C LYS A 473 -4.91 20.74 5.83
N THR A 474 -5.11 21.84 5.12
CA THR A 474 -6.44 22.28 4.65
C THR A 474 -6.71 21.74 3.25
N GLY A 475 -7.51 20.69 3.20
CA GLY A 475 -8.13 20.15 1.99
C GLY A 475 -9.18 19.13 2.36
#